data_23e0f30c7ae1409db0c4242c9364009b
#
_entry.id   23e0f30c7ae1409db0c4242c9364009b
#
_cell.length_a   1.000
_cell.length_b   1.000
_cell.length_c   1.000
_cell.angle_alpha   90.00
_cell.angle_beta   90.00
_cell.angle_gamma   90.00
#
_symmetry.space_group_name_H-M   'P 1'
#
loop_
_entity.id
_entity.type
_entity.pdbx_description
1 polymer ?
#
loop_
_entity_poly.entity_id
_entity_poly.type
_entity_poly.pdbx_seq_one_letter_code
_entity_poly.pdbx_strand_id
1 'polypeptide(L)'
;MVRRNDKVAFMAGSYVFPGGRVDDADQPPAGEPLPTAIFPDLSDMEEAAYRMAAVRELQEEAGVYITVNDLQPFAHWVTPEIETRRFDTRFFLARMPGGQTAVHDNGEMTALEWLSPREAVARFERRELLLPPPTWTSIRQLANRTSIDDVMQWARTRKIVRVMPGFLKNGDEMMLTLPGDPLFPTIPDWEVPEETRFVLQEGARWQPLKATD
;
A
#
# COMPACT_ATOMS: atom_id res chain seq x y z
N MET A 1 -0.14 -0.20 -11.36
CA MET A 1 0.35 0.92 -10.53
C MET A 1 0.09 2.22 -11.25
N VAL A 2 -0.18 3.28 -10.52
CA VAL A 2 -0.39 4.62 -11.06
C VAL A 2 0.75 5.55 -10.62
N ARG A 3 1.15 6.49 -11.47
CA ARG A 3 2.19 7.49 -11.17
C ARG A 3 1.51 8.78 -10.76
N ARG A 4 1.83 9.26 -9.58
CA ARG A 4 1.33 10.54 -9.07
C ARG A 4 1.93 11.71 -9.85
N ASN A 5 1.11 12.73 -10.08
CA ASN A 5 1.55 13.96 -10.74
C ASN A 5 2.70 14.62 -9.94
N ASP A 6 3.71 15.17 -10.65
CA ASP A 6 4.86 15.84 -10.03
C ASP A 6 4.47 17.13 -9.28
N LYS A 7 3.25 17.64 -9.50
CA LYS A 7 2.72 18.86 -8.86
C LYS A 7 1.96 18.60 -7.55
N VAL A 8 1.69 17.34 -7.19
CA VAL A 8 0.99 17.04 -5.92
C VAL A 8 1.92 17.23 -4.73
N ALA A 9 1.34 17.66 -3.58
CA ALA A 9 2.12 18.00 -2.39
C ALA A 9 2.74 16.80 -1.66
N PHE A 10 2.25 15.58 -1.91
CA PHE A 10 2.67 14.37 -1.20
C PHE A 10 3.06 13.26 -2.15
N MET A 11 4.26 12.73 -2.02
CA MET A 11 4.83 11.65 -2.85
C MET A 11 4.78 11.96 -4.36
N ALA A 12 5.09 13.18 -4.77
CA ALA A 12 5.13 13.60 -6.17
C ALA A 12 6.02 12.66 -6.99
N GLY A 13 5.56 12.30 -8.19
CA GLY A 13 6.29 11.41 -9.11
C GLY A 13 6.41 9.95 -8.68
N SER A 14 5.93 9.59 -7.49
CA SER A 14 5.98 8.20 -7.01
C SER A 14 4.95 7.32 -7.71
N TYR A 15 5.32 6.05 -7.88
CA TYR A 15 4.38 5.01 -8.27
C TYR A 15 3.74 4.40 -7.03
N VAL A 16 2.41 4.39 -7.01
CA VAL A 16 1.57 3.90 -5.91
C VAL A 16 0.47 2.98 -6.45
N PHE A 17 -0.25 2.33 -5.56
CA PHE A 17 -1.52 1.69 -5.91
C PHE A 17 -2.62 2.77 -5.93
N PRO A 18 -3.68 2.61 -6.76
CA PRO A 18 -4.84 3.49 -6.72
C PRO A 18 -5.44 3.57 -5.32
N GLY A 19 -5.86 4.76 -4.90
CA GLY A 19 -6.50 4.94 -3.61
C GLY A 19 -6.41 6.36 -3.05
N GLY A 20 -7.40 6.70 -2.23
CA GLY A 20 -7.54 8.00 -1.59
C GLY A 20 -8.12 7.90 -0.20
N ARG A 21 -8.89 8.93 0.19
CA ARG A 21 -9.53 9.01 1.49
C ARG A 21 -10.85 8.27 1.51
N VAL A 22 -11.26 7.86 2.71
CA VAL A 22 -12.66 7.50 2.96
C VAL A 22 -13.43 8.81 3.14
N ASP A 23 -14.44 9.02 2.30
CA ASP A 23 -15.32 10.18 2.35
C ASP A 23 -16.67 9.82 2.99
N ASP A 24 -17.46 10.83 3.38
CA ASP A 24 -18.78 10.60 3.97
C ASP A 24 -19.73 9.83 3.02
N ALA A 25 -19.54 9.97 1.71
CA ALA A 25 -20.28 9.24 0.69
C ALA A 25 -19.93 7.74 0.60
N ASP A 26 -18.81 7.31 1.17
CA ASP A 26 -18.37 5.92 1.19
C ASP A 26 -19.02 5.10 2.33
N GLN A 27 -19.96 5.70 3.09
CA GLN A 27 -20.69 4.96 4.11
C GLN A 27 -21.65 3.96 3.46
N PRO A 28 -21.67 2.69 3.93
CA PRO A 28 -22.57 1.70 3.40
C PRO A 28 -24.03 2.09 3.65
N PRO A 29 -24.94 1.81 2.68
CA PRO A 29 -26.37 2.09 2.83
C PRO A 29 -26.97 1.36 4.04
N ALA A 30 -27.88 2.03 4.75
CA ALA A 30 -28.52 1.45 5.92
C ALA A 30 -29.35 0.20 5.54
N GLY A 31 -29.12 -0.90 6.30
CA GLY A 31 -29.86 -2.15 6.12
C GLY A 31 -29.28 -3.11 5.08
N GLU A 32 -28.20 -2.77 4.40
CA GLU A 32 -27.47 -3.73 3.56
C GLU A 32 -26.60 -4.66 4.39
N PRO A 33 -26.45 -5.95 3.96
CA PRO A 33 -25.51 -6.87 4.60
C PRO A 33 -24.08 -6.37 4.46
N LEU A 34 -23.38 -6.26 5.59
CA LEU A 34 -21.98 -5.85 5.62
C LEU A 34 -21.05 -7.08 5.55
N PRO A 35 -19.89 -6.96 4.86
CA PRO A 35 -18.85 -7.97 4.99
C PRO A 35 -18.32 -7.97 6.44
N THR A 36 -18.03 -9.15 6.98
CA THR A 36 -17.35 -9.24 8.27
C THR A 36 -15.96 -8.63 8.18
N ALA A 37 -15.63 -7.75 9.14
CA ALA A 37 -14.34 -7.09 9.18
C ALA A 37 -13.20 -8.10 9.38
N ILE A 38 -12.14 -7.93 8.59
CA ILE A 38 -10.92 -8.74 8.64
C ILE A 38 -9.79 -7.93 9.31
N PHE A 39 -9.79 -6.60 9.16
CA PHE A 39 -8.87 -5.76 9.92
C PHE A 39 -9.26 -5.77 11.41
N PRO A 40 -8.33 -6.16 12.32
CA PRO A 40 -8.69 -6.45 13.71
C PRO A 40 -9.09 -5.23 14.54
N ASP A 41 -8.87 -4.05 14.02
CA ASP A 41 -9.13 -2.76 14.67
C ASP A 41 -10.34 -2.01 14.07
N LEU A 42 -11.05 -2.62 13.12
CA LEU A 42 -12.24 -2.04 12.48
C LEU A 42 -13.51 -2.83 12.83
N SER A 43 -14.63 -2.13 12.96
CA SER A 43 -15.97 -2.69 12.89
C SER A 43 -16.35 -3.07 11.45
N ASP A 44 -17.39 -3.89 11.28
CA ASP A 44 -17.91 -4.24 9.94
C ASP A 44 -18.30 -3.00 9.13
N MET A 45 -18.88 -1.99 9.78
CA MET A 45 -19.27 -0.72 9.18
C MET A 45 -18.04 0.07 8.68
N GLU A 46 -17.02 0.19 9.51
CA GLU A 46 -15.79 0.91 9.15
C GLU A 46 -15.05 0.22 8.02
N GLU A 47 -14.90 -1.11 8.07
CA GLU A 47 -14.25 -1.83 6.97
C GLU A 47 -15.05 -1.72 5.67
N ALA A 48 -16.39 -1.74 5.74
CA ALA A 48 -17.24 -1.54 4.57
C ALA A 48 -17.01 -0.16 3.94
N ALA A 49 -16.87 0.90 4.73
CA ALA A 49 -16.54 2.24 4.24
C ALA A 49 -15.16 2.28 3.54
N TYR A 50 -14.13 1.65 4.12
CA TYR A 50 -12.81 1.53 3.46
C TYR A 50 -12.88 0.77 2.13
N ARG A 51 -13.70 -0.29 2.05
CA ARG A 51 -13.92 -1.06 0.80
C ARG A 51 -14.63 -0.22 -0.25
N MET A 52 -15.64 0.55 0.13
CA MET A 52 -16.36 1.44 -0.79
C MET A 52 -15.43 2.54 -1.33
N ALA A 53 -14.64 3.17 -0.46
CA ALA A 53 -13.62 4.12 -0.88
C ALA A 53 -12.62 3.48 -1.87
N ALA A 54 -12.13 2.28 -1.58
CA ALA A 54 -11.18 1.60 -2.47
C ALA A 54 -11.78 1.29 -3.86
N VAL A 55 -13.06 0.91 -3.93
CA VAL A 55 -13.77 0.70 -5.20
C VAL A 55 -13.94 2.01 -5.96
N ARG A 56 -14.37 3.08 -5.30
CA ARG A 56 -14.55 4.41 -5.90
C ARG A 56 -13.23 4.94 -6.45
N GLU A 57 -12.19 4.95 -5.63
CA GLU A 57 -10.86 5.45 -6.01
C GLU A 57 -10.25 4.64 -7.18
N LEU A 58 -10.43 3.32 -7.19
CA LEU A 58 -9.98 2.48 -8.30
C LEU A 58 -10.70 2.85 -9.60
N GLN A 59 -12.00 3.16 -9.54
CA GLN A 59 -12.76 3.62 -10.69
C GLN A 59 -12.29 5.01 -11.14
N GLU A 60 -12.10 5.94 -10.22
CA GLU A 60 -11.71 7.33 -10.51
C GLU A 60 -10.29 7.40 -11.09
N GLU A 61 -9.31 6.72 -10.45
CA GLU A 61 -7.90 6.82 -10.84
C GLU A 61 -7.46 5.85 -11.96
N ALA A 62 -8.18 4.74 -12.13
CA ALA A 62 -7.80 3.69 -13.08
C ALA A 62 -8.93 3.21 -14.02
N GLY A 63 -10.14 3.73 -13.90
CA GLY A 63 -11.28 3.36 -14.76
C GLY A 63 -11.73 1.90 -14.63
N VAL A 64 -11.38 1.22 -13.53
CA VAL A 64 -11.69 -0.20 -13.31
C VAL A 64 -12.87 -0.35 -12.36
N TYR A 65 -13.84 -1.17 -12.74
CA TYR A 65 -15.07 -1.41 -11.99
C TYR A 65 -15.00 -2.79 -11.32
N ILE A 66 -15.06 -2.81 -10.00
CA ILE A 66 -15.15 -3.99 -9.14
C ILE A 66 -16.22 -3.76 -8.07
N THR A 67 -16.52 -4.77 -7.27
CA THR A 67 -17.40 -4.66 -6.11
C THR A 67 -16.63 -4.77 -4.81
N VAL A 68 -17.23 -4.39 -3.69
CA VAL A 68 -16.64 -4.53 -2.36
C VAL A 68 -16.30 -5.99 -2.00
N ASN A 69 -17.02 -6.94 -2.60
CA ASN A 69 -16.80 -8.38 -2.39
C ASN A 69 -15.58 -8.93 -3.16
N ASP A 70 -15.10 -8.21 -4.17
CA ASP A 70 -13.90 -8.59 -4.93
C ASP A 70 -12.61 -8.23 -4.18
N LEU A 71 -12.72 -7.42 -3.12
CA LEU A 71 -11.59 -6.92 -2.34
C LEU A 71 -11.17 -7.92 -1.25
N GLN A 72 -9.90 -8.32 -1.27
CA GLN A 72 -9.26 -9.10 -0.23
C GLN A 72 -8.35 -8.18 0.59
N PRO A 73 -8.60 -7.96 1.89
CA PRO A 73 -7.69 -7.24 2.77
C PRO A 73 -6.28 -7.81 2.72
N PHE A 74 -5.29 -6.92 2.71
CA PHE A 74 -3.91 -7.31 2.45
C PHE A 74 -2.92 -6.73 3.46
N ALA A 75 -2.92 -5.42 3.71
CA ALA A 75 -1.98 -4.75 4.59
C ALA A 75 -2.59 -3.51 5.24
N HIS A 76 -2.04 -3.13 6.40
CA HIS A 76 -2.42 -1.96 7.16
C HIS A 76 -1.17 -1.14 7.49
N TRP A 77 -1.11 0.09 6.97
CA TRP A 77 0.00 1.00 7.18
C TRP A 77 -0.45 2.32 7.77
N VAL A 78 0.30 2.81 8.77
CA VAL A 78 0.06 4.10 9.39
C VAL A 78 1.31 4.96 9.27
N THR A 79 1.15 6.20 8.83
CA THR A 79 2.26 7.15 8.74
C THR A 79 2.89 7.39 10.13
N PRO A 80 4.23 7.44 10.25
CA PRO A 80 4.93 7.73 11.51
C PRO A 80 4.46 9.02 12.19
N GLU A 81 4.57 9.09 13.50
CA GLU A 81 4.10 10.24 14.30
C GLU A 81 4.87 11.54 14.05
N ILE A 82 6.09 11.43 13.53
CA ILE A 82 6.92 12.59 13.18
C ILE A 82 6.35 13.41 12.02
N GLU A 83 5.55 12.77 11.17
CA GLU A 83 4.96 13.42 10.00
C GLU A 83 3.77 14.29 10.37
N THR A 84 3.73 15.50 9.85
CA THR A 84 2.62 16.45 10.07
C THR A 84 1.33 16.03 9.36
N ARG A 85 1.45 15.32 8.24
CA ARG A 85 0.32 14.77 7.49
C ARG A 85 0.36 13.26 7.57
N ARG A 86 -0.60 12.70 8.28
CA ARG A 86 -0.65 11.27 8.57
C ARG A 86 -1.83 10.61 7.90
N PHE A 87 -1.62 9.37 7.46
CA PHE A 87 -2.61 8.51 6.85
C PHE A 87 -2.65 7.18 7.59
N ASP A 88 -3.84 6.67 7.79
CA ASP A 88 -4.13 5.32 8.21
C ASP A 88 -4.69 4.58 6.98
N THR A 89 -3.88 3.73 6.36
CA THR A 89 -4.13 3.19 5.03
C THR A 89 -4.38 1.69 5.07
N ARG A 90 -5.52 1.28 4.56
CA ARG A 90 -5.88 -0.13 4.34
C ARG A 90 -5.61 -0.50 2.89
N PHE A 91 -4.87 -1.58 2.68
CA PHE A 91 -4.57 -2.09 1.35
C PHE A 91 -5.39 -3.32 1.06
N PHE A 92 -5.92 -3.38 -0.15
CA PHE A 92 -6.71 -4.50 -0.65
C PHE A 92 -6.09 -5.05 -1.93
N LEU A 93 -6.34 -6.32 -2.20
CA LEU A 93 -6.06 -6.98 -3.46
C LEU A 93 -7.38 -7.28 -4.16
N ALA A 94 -7.41 -7.12 -5.47
CA ALA A 94 -8.51 -7.57 -6.31
C ALA A 94 -7.97 -8.21 -7.59
N ARG A 95 -8.75 -9.13 -8.15
CA ARG A 95 -8.47 -9.63 -9.51
C ARG A 95 -8.98 -8.61 -10.52
N MET A 96 -8.18 -8.35 -11.54
CA MET A 96 -8.65 -7.55 -12.68
C MET A 96 -9.79 -8.29 -13.38
N PRO A 97 -10.98 -7.69 -13.50
CA PRO A 97 -12.09 -8.30 -14.24
C PRO A 97 -11.74 -8.46 -15.72
N GLY A 98 -12.21 -9.57 -16.30
CA GLY A 98 -12.08 -9.77 -17.75
C GLY A 98 -12.81 -8.71 -18.56
N GLY A 99 -12.24 -8.32 -19.71
CA GLY A 99 -12.87 -7.37 -20.63
C GLY A 99 -12.76 -5.89 -20.25
N GLN A 100 -12.13 -5.56 -19.14
CA GLN A 100 -11.81 -4.16 -18.77
C GLN A 100 -10.37 -3.82 -19.10
N THR A 101 -10.13 -2.53 -19.39
CA THR A 101 -8.78 -1.96 -19.59
C THR A 101 -8.63 -0.79 -18.63
N ALA A 102 -7.58 -0.83 -17.82
CA ALA A 102 -7.29 0.25 -16.90
C ALA A 102 -6.71 1.47 -17.64
N VAL A 103 -7.23 2.66 -17.31
CA VAL A 103 -6.81 3.95 -17.90
C VAL A 103 -6.77 4.99 -16.79
N HIS A 104 -5.64 5.71 -16.66
CA HIS A 104 -5.51 6.77 -15.65
C HIS A 104 -6.36 8.01 -15.98
N ASP A 105 -6.69 8.78 -14.97
CA ASP A 105 -7.60 9.94 -15.05
C ASP A 105 -7.03 11.17 -15.77
N ASN A 106 -5.73 11.22 -16.04
CA ASN A 106 -4.98 12.36 -16.58
C ASN A 106 -4.98 13.64 -15.69
N GLY A 107 -5.44 13.52 -14.46
CA GLY A 107 -5.49 14.61 -13.48
C GLY A 107 -4.46 14.41 -12.37
N GLU A 108 -4.83 13.66 -11.35
CA GLU A 108 -3.95 13.32 -10.24
C GLU A 108 -2.89 12.29 -10.65
N MET A 109 -3.22 11.39 -11.56
CA MET A 109 -2.34 10.36 -12.09
C MET A 109 -1.89 10.69 -13.51
N THR A 110 -0.60 10.52 -13.77
CA THR A 110 0.03 10.86 -15.06
C THR A 110 0.48 9.66 -15.87
N ALA A 111 0.48 8.49 -15.28
CA ALA A 111 0.75 7.21 -15.93
C ALA A 111 0.07 6.07 -15.20
N LEU A 112 -0.22 5.00 -15.94
CA LEU A 112 -0.67 3.71 -15.41
C LEU A 112 0.17 2.63 -16.07
N GLU A 113 0.74 1.74 -15.25
CA GLU A 113 1.56 0.64 -15.74
C GLU A 113 1.16 -0.68 -15.07
N TRP A 114 1.05 -1.72 -15.89
CA TRP A 114 0.97 -3.10 -15.43
C TRP A 114 2.37 -3.67 -15.32
N LEU A 115 2.79 -3.96 -14.10
CA LEU A 115 4.10 -4.52 -13.80
C LEU A 115 3.94 -5.82 -13.01
N SER A 116 4.74 -6.82 -13.33
CA SER A 116 4.91 -7.91 -12.37
C SER A 116 5.64 -7.37 -11.12
N PRO A 117 5.39 -7.92 -9.92
CA PRO A 117 6.11 -7.48 -8.72
C PRO A 117 7.64 -7.55 -8.88
N ARG A 118 8.15 -8.58 -9.54
CA ARG A 118 9.60 -8.74 -9.81
C ARG A 118 10.14 -7.66 -10.73
N GLU A 119 9.38 -7.29 -11.76
CA GLU A 119 9.79 -6.20 -12.66
C GLU A 119 9.76 -4.85 -11.93
N ALA A 120 8.77 -4.61 -11.08
CA ALA A 120 8.73 -3.39 -10.28
C ALA A 120 9.94 -3.28 -9.33
N VAL A 121 10.35 -4.38 -8.69
CA VAL A 121 11.59 -4.43 -7.88
C VAL A 121 12.80 -4.10 -8.74
N ALA A 122 12.98 -4.79 -9.87
CA ALA A 122 14.13 -4.57 -10.76
C ALA A 122 14.21 -3.13 -11.28
N ARG A 123 13.08 -2.53 -11.65
CA ARG A 123 13.03 -1.13 -12.09
C ARG A 123 13.32 -0.13 -10.96
N PHE A 124 12.88 -0.42 -9.74
CA PHE A 124 13.24 0.38 -8.59
C PHE A 124 14.76 0.34 -8.34
N GLU A 125 15.40 -0.83 -8.40
CA GLU A 125 16.84 -0.99 -8.24
C GLU A 125 17.63 -0.22 -9.31
N ARG A 126 17.11 -0.19 -10.55
CA ARG A 126 17.66 0.64 -11.63
C ARG A 126 17.35 2.14 -11.53
N ARG A 127 16.65 2.57 -10.46
CA ARG A 127 16.21 3.95 -10.21
C ARG A 127 15.21 4.49 -11.22
N GLU A 128 14.49 3.63 -11.92
CA GLU A 128 13.45 4.00 -12.90
C GLU A 128 12.10 4.26 -12.21
N LEU A 129 11.87 3.72 -11.03
CA LEU A 129 10.68 3.93 -10.23
C LEU A 129 11.03 4.57 -8.89
N LEU A 130 10.17 5.47 -8.43
CA LEU A 130 10.17 5.96 -7.05
C LEU A 130 9.01 5.27 -6.31
N LEU A 131 9.34 4.43 -5.33
CA LEU A 131 8.38 3.66 -4.55
C LEU A 131 8.44 4.06 -3.07
N PRO A 132 7.34 4.55 -2.48
CA PRO A 132 7.26 4.76 -1.05
C PRO A 132 7.41 3.45 -0.25
N PRO A 133 7.88 3.49 1.02
CA PRO A 133 8.11 2.30 1.82
C PRO A 133 6.94 1.31 1.90
N PRO A 134 5.66 1.73 2.09
CA PRO A 134 4.53 0.82 2.06
C PRO A 134 4.35 0.11 0.72
N THR A 135 4.52 0.85 -0.38
CA THR A 135 4.42 0.31 -1.75
C THR A 135 5.55 -0.66 -2.04
N TRP A 136 6.80 -0.28 -1.71
CA TRP A 136 7.96 -1.16 -1.84
C TRP A 136 7.76 -2.48 -1.09
N THR A 137 7.45 -2.41 0.21
CA THR A 137 7.28 -3.59 1.06
C THR A 137 6.17 -4.51 0.52
N SER A 138 5.04 -3.93 0.11
CA SER A 138 3.94 -4.70 -0.50
C SER A 138 4.40 -5.42 -1.77
N ILE A 139 5.09 -4.73 -2.68
CA ILE A 139 5.62 -5.32 -3.92
C ILE A 139 6.63 -6.43 -3.62
N ARG A 140 7.53 -6.23 -2.64
CA ARG A 140 8.51 -7.26 -2.25
C ARG A 140 7.83 -8.52 -1.73
N GLN A 141 6.80 -8.40 -0.89
CA GLN A 141 6.02 -9.53 -0.42
C GLN A 141 5.31 -10.27 -1.57
N LEU A 142 4.74 -9.52 -2.53
CA LEU A 142 4.09 -10.07 -3.72
C LEU A 142 5.10 -10.76 -4.67
N ALA A 143 6.33 -10.25 -4.77
CA ALA A 143 7.37 -10.81 -5.64
C ALA A 143 7.82 -12.23 -5.24
N ASN A 144 7.56 -12.63 -4.00
CA ASN A 144 7.83 -13.97 -3.49
C ASN A 144 6.74 -14.99 -3.89
N ARG A 145 5.67 -14.55 -4.56
CA ARG A 145 4.55 -15.42 -4.97
C ARG A 145 4.68 -15.83 -6.44
N THR A 146 4.10 -16.97 -6.76
CA THR A 146 4.28 -17.60 -8.07
C THR A 146 3.14 -17.37 -9.04
N SER A 147 1.96 -17.05 -8.53
CA SER A 147 0.76 -16.83 -9.32
C SER A 147 -0.25 -15.90 -8.60
N ILE A 148 -1.26 -15.44 -9.32
CA ILE A 148 -2.39 -14.70 -8.74
C ILE A 148 -3.13 -15.55 -7.70
N ASP A 149 -3.31 -16.84 -7.95
CA ASP A 149 -3.98 -17.75 -6.99
C ASP A 149 -3.17 -17.90 -5.72
N ASP A 150 -1.84 -18.03 -5.82
CA ASP A 150 -0.92 -18.06 -4.68
C ASP A 150 -1.00 -16.75 -3.87
N VAL A 151 -0.99 -15.59 -4.53
CA VAL A 151 -1.17 -14.29 -3.89
C VAL A 151 -2.50 -14.23 -3.12
N MET A 152 -3.61 -14.59 -3.76
CA MET A 152 -4.93 -14.50 -3.13
C MET A 152 -5.09 -15.49 -1.98
N GLN A 153 -4.53 -16.69 -2.10
CA GLN A 153 -4.52 -17.68 -1.02
C GLN A 153 -3.69 -17.19 0.18
N TRP A 154 -2.50 -16.68 -0.07
CA TRP A 154 -1.64 -16.11 0.96
C TRP A 154 -2.30 -14.92 1.67
N ALA A 155 -2.93 -14.01 0.92
CA ALA A 155 -3.62 -12.87 1.50
C ALA A 155 -4.78 -13.27 2.43
N ARG A 156 -5.49 -14.38 2.12
CA ARG A 156 -6.58 -14.90 2.96
C ARG A 156 -6.09 -15.54 4.26
N THR A 157 -4.89 -16.06 4.27
CA THR A 157 -4.36 -16.83 5.41
C THR A 157 -3.37 -16.06 6.27
N ARG A 158 -2.82 -14.95 5.75
CA ARG A 158 -1.87 -14.13 6.49
C ARG A 158 -2.54 -13.32 7.59
N LYS A 159 -1.81 -13.08 8.67
CA LYS A 159 -2.21 -12.12 9.67
C LYS A 159 -1.92 -10.70 9.20
N ILE A 160 -2.92 -9.83 9.26
CA ILE A 160 -2.74 -8.42 8.99
C ILE A 160 -2.39 -7.73 10.30
N VAL A 161 -1.24 -7.08 10.34
CA VAL A 161 -0.79 -6.26 11.47
C VAL A 161 -0.72 -4.79 11.08
N ARG A 162 -0.94 -3.93 12.04
CA ARG A 162 -0.77 -2.49 11.89
C ARG A 162 0.71 -2.16 11.85
N VAL A 163 1.21 -1.72 10.69
CA VAL A 163 2.60 -1.30 10.49
C VAL A 163 2.69 0.22 10.60
N MET A 164 3.27 0.72 11.68
CA MET A 164 3.64 2.12 11.82
C MET A 164 5.16 2.15 11.98
N PRO A 165 5.90 2.60 10.95
CA PRO A 165 7.36 2.65 11.01
C PRO A 165 7.86 3.53 12.15
N GLY A 166 8.92 3.10 12.81
CA GLY A 166 9.71 3.94 13.70
C GLY A 166 10.53 4.95 12.89
N PHE A 167 10.75 6.13 13.43
CA PHE A 167 11.61 7.14 12.83
C PHE A 167 12.87 7.33 13.68
N LEU A 168 14.03 7.26 13.04
CA LEU A 168 15.33 7.49 13.65
C LEU A 168 16.06 8.57 12.86
N LYS A 169 16.77 9.44 13.58
CA LYS A 169 17.64 10.45 12.98
C LYS A 169 19.01 10.34 13.61
N ASN A 170 20.04 10.18 12.77
CA ASN A 170 21.44 10.14 13.19
C ASN A 170 22.22 11.19 12.38
N GLY A 171 22.50 12.35 12.99
CA GLY A 171 23.03 13.50 12.26
C GLY A 171 22.06 13.97 11.18
N ASP A 172 22.49 13.95 9.92
CA ASP A 172 21.69 14.31 8.75
C ASP A 172 20.95 13.10 8.13
N GLU A 173 21.29 11.88 8.55
CA GLU A 173 20.65 10.68 8.06
C GLU A 173 19.28 10.48 8.70
N MET A 174 18.26 10.29 7.88
CA MET A 174 16.91 9.96 8.30
C MET A 174 16.58 8.52 7.91
N MET A 175 16.08 7.76 8.89
CA MET A 175 15.79 6.35 8.73
C MET A 175 14.38 6.02 9.24
N LEU A 176 13.68 5.15 8.50
CA LEU A 176 12.49 4.46 8.98
C LEU A 176 12.84 3.00 9.29
N THR A 177 12.33 2.49 10.41
CA THR A 177 12.45 1.07 10.77
C THR A 177 11.06 0.43 10.84
N LEU A 178 10.93 -0.79 10.33
CA LEU A 178 9.69 -1.55 10.43
C LEU A 178 9.64 -2.35 11.73
N PRO A 179 8.45 -2.67 12.23
CA PRO A 179 8.30 -3.63 13.32
C PRO A 179 9.00 -4.94 12.98
N GLY A 180 9.87 -5.44 13.88
CA GLY A 180 10.72 -6.61 13.64
C GLY A 180 12.18 -6.27 13.31
N ASP A 181 12.52 -5.02 13.02
CA ASP A 181 13.90 -4.57 12.95
C ASP A 181 14.53 -4.60 14.35
N PRO A 182 15.81 -4.97 14.50
CA PRO A 182 16.51 -4.91 15.81
C PRO A 182 16.50 -3.55 16.48
N LEU A 183 16.38 -2.46 15.71
CA LEU A 183 16.25 -1.09 16.22
C LEU A 183 14.80 -0.72 16.57
N PHE A 184 13.84 -1.59 16.27
CA PHE A 184 12.44 -1.39 16.59
C PHE A 184 12.05 -2.29 17.78
N PRO A 185 11.58 -1.74 18.90
CA PRO A 185 11.49 -2.47 20.18
C PRO A 185 10.40 -3.56 20.21
N THR A 186 9.54 -3.63 19.20
CA THR A 186 8.41 -4.56 19.17
C THR A 186 8.61 -5.61 18.10
N ILE A 187 8.53 -6.87 18.45
CA ILE A 187 8.49 -7.99 17.49
C ILE A 187 7.02 -8.33 17.28
N PRO A 188 6.41 -7.95 16.15
CA PRO A 188 5.05 -8.30 15.85
C PRO A 188 4.96 -9.75 15.36
N ASP A 189 3.79 -10.33 15.57
CA ASP A 189 3.44 -11.63 15.00
C ASP A 189 2.96 -11.45 13.54
N TRP A 190 3.90 -11.18 12.63
CA TRP A 190 3.66 -11.01 11.20
C TRP A 190 4.83 -11.56 10.37
N GLU A 191 4.62 -11.70 9.07
CA GLU A 191 5.68 -12.06 8.12
C GLU A 191 6.60 -10.85 7.90
N VAL A 192 7.65 -10.75 8.72
CA VAL A 192 8.63 -9.65 8.66
C VAL A 192 9.34 -9.69 7.31
N PRO A 193 9.38 -8.59 6.53
CA PRO A 193 10.13 -8.55 5.28
C PRO A 193 11.65 -8.61 5.54
N GLU A 194 12.41 -8.97 4.51
CA GLU A 194 13.87 -8.97 4.61
C GLU A 194 14.44 -7.56 4.82
N GLU A 195 13.87 -6.60 4.09
CA GLU A 195 14.23 -5.18 4.21
C GLU A 195 13.35 -4.52 5.27
N THR A 196 13.91 -4.27 6.43
CA THR A 196 13.21 -3.67 7.57
C THR A 196 13.60 -2.22 7.82
N ARG A 197 14.56 -1.69 7.06
CA ARG A 197 15.03 -0.30 7.15
C ARG A 197 14.85 0.44 5.85
N PHE A 198 14.61 1.73 5.95
CA PHE A 198 14.55 2.62 4.79
C PHE A 198 15.33 3.88 5.15
N VAL A 199 16.39 4.15 4.40
CA VAL A 199 17.21 5.35 4.56
C VAL A 199 16.82 6.36 3.50
N LEU A 200 16.59 7.60 3.93
CA LEU A 200 16.24 8.69 3.02
C LEU A 200 17.49 9.14 2.26
N GLN A 201 17.41 9.06 0.94
CA GLN A 201 18.44 9.51 0.01
C GLN A 201 18.03 10.83 -0.64
N GLU A 202 18.95 11.43 -1.38
CA GLU A 202 18.66 12.61 -2.22
C GLU A 202 17.46 12.37 -3.15
N GLY A 203 16.68 13.42 -3.41
CA GLY A 203 15.47 13.34 -4.22
C GLY A 203 14.29 12.65 -3.54
N ALA A 204 14.24 12.67 -2.19
CA ALA A 204 13.18 12.07 -1.38
C ALA A 204 13.00 10.55 -1.60
N ARG A 205 14.06 9.87 -2.00
CA ARG A 205 14.06 8.42 -2.26
C ARG A 205 14.36 7.65 -0.98
N TRP A 206 13.45 6.77 -0.58
CA TRP A 206 13.69 5.81 0.48
C TRP A 206 14.40 4.57 -0.06
N GLN A 207 15.63 4.32 0.40
CA GLN A 207 16.41 3.14 0.04
C GLN A 207 16.17 2.04 1.07
N PRO A 208 15.58 0.89 0.67
CA PRO A 208 15.40 -0.26 1.55
C PRO A 208 16.73 -0.94 1.86
N LEU A 209 16.92 -1.35 3.11
CA LEU A 209 18.09 -2.07 3.60
C LEU A 209 17.65 -3.25 4.48
N LYS A 210 18.47 -4.29 4.53
CA LYS A 210 18.31 -5.38 5.50
C LYS A 210 18.79 -4.94 6.87
N ALA A 211 18.28 -5.57 7.93
CA ALA A 211 18.66 -5.26 9.30
C ALA A 211 20.16 -5.41 9.62
N THR A 212 20.86 -6.17 8.78
CA THR A 212 22.29 -6.49 8.93
C THR A 212 23.22 -5.55 8.16
N ASP A 213 22.68 -4.64 7.38
CA ASP A 213 23.42 -3.71 6.52
C ASP A 213 23.76 -2.39 7.22
#